data_bc1313fd314f5d94e5e42a566d383e65
#
_entry.id   bc1313fd314f5d94e5e42a566d383e65
#
_cell.length_a   1.000
_cell.length_b   1.000
_cell.length_c   1.000
_cell.angle_alpha   90.00
_cell.angle_beta   90.00
_cell.angle_gamma   90.00
#
_symmetry.space_group_name_H-M   'P 1'
#
loop_
_entity.id
_entity.type
_entity.pdbx_description
1 polymer ?
#
loop_
_entity_poly.entity_id
_entity_poly.type
_entity_poly.pdbx_seq_one_letter_code
_entity_poly.pdbx_strand_id
1 'polypeptide(L)'
;MTTLGLIGLGRMGGNMARRLQQRGVDVIAFNRNHSVTESLAKECGLTAATSIEQLVEKSPAPRIVWLMLPAGEIVEQHIAQLKTLLAPGDILVDGGNSWFKDSLRRAEELHETGIHYVDAGVSGGVWGLANGYCIMAGGEKTAIEKLHLLV
;
A
#
# COMPACT_ATOMS: atom_id res chain seq x y z
N MET A 1 6.74 4.54 -15.75
CA MET A 1 6.54 3.28 -15.00
C MET A 1 5.84 3.63 -13.70
N THR A 2 4.82 2.90 -13.35
CA THR A 2 4.07 3.17 -12.12
C THR A 2 4.81 2.54 -10.94
N THR A 3 5.01 3.31 -9.86
CA THR A 3 5.68 2.86 -8.63
C THR A 3 4.67 2.74 -7.52
N LEU A 4 4.77 1.68 -6.73
CA LEU A 4 3.95 1.44 -5.54
C LEU A 4 4.83 1.19 -4.32
N GLY A 5 4.63 1.96 -3.26
CA GLY A 5 5.13 1.63 -1.92
C GLY A 5 4.20 0.62 -1.25
N LEU A 6 4.71 -0.54 -0.87
CA LEU A 6 3.92 -1.60 -0.23
C LEU A 6 4.45 -1.90 1.18
N ILE A 7 3.58 -1.76 2.17
CA ILE A 7 3.90 -2.02 3.58
C ILE A 7 3.11 -3.24 4.06
N GLY A 8 3.83 -4.24 4.55
CA GLY A 8 3.27 -5.51 4.98
C GLY A 8 3.35 -6.58 3.91
N LEU A 9 4.22 -7.56 4.12
CA LEU A 9 4.53 -8.65 3.18
C LEU A 9 4.13 -10.01 3.76
N GLY A 10 2.98 -10.06 4.41
CA GLY A 10 2.34 -11.31 4.76
C GLY A 10 1.91 -12.09 3.51
N ARG A 11 1.11 -13.13 3.69
CA ARG A 11 0.69 -13.99 2.56
C ARG A 11 0.08 -13.18 1.41
N MET A 12 -0.88 -12.29 1.70
CA MET A 12 -1.52 -11.47 0.66
C MET A 12 -0.59 -10.38 0.12
N GLY A 13 0.03 -9.61 0.99
CA GLY A 13 0.95 -8.53 0.59
C GLY A 13 2.13 -9.05 -0.22
N GLY A 14 2.74 -10.15 0.18
CA GLY A 14 3.82 -10.78 -0.58
C GLY A 14 3.39 -11.27 -1.95
N ASN A 15 2.21 -11.89 -2.07
CA ASN A 15 1.67 -12.31 -3.36
C ASN A 15 1.27 -11.13 -4.24
N MET A 16 0.74 -10.06 -3.66
CA MET A 16 0.49 -8.81 -4.40
C MET A 16 1.79 -8.23 -4.96
N ALA A 17 2.85 -8.18 -4.16
CA ALA A 17 4.16 -7.71 -4.60
C ALA A 17 4.68 -8.50 -5.82
N ARG A 18 4.63 -9.83 -5.75
CA ARG A 18 5.02 -10.71 -6.86
C ARG A 18 4.24 -10.41 -8.14
N ARG A 19 2.92 -10.35 -8.00
CA ARG A 19 2.03 -10.12 -9.14
C ARG A 19 2.25 -8.75 -9.78
N LEU A 20 2.38 -7.71 -8.98
CA LEU A 20 2.61 -6.35 -9.47
C LEU A 20 3.95 -6.24 -10.21
N GLN A 21 5.02 -6.82 -9.65
CA GLN A 21 6.32 -6.89 -10.33
C GLN A 21 6.23 -7.63 -11.66
N GLN A 22 5.52 -8.76 -11.72
CA GLN A 22 5.30 -9.50 -12.97
C GLN A 22 4.52 -8.69 -14.02
N ARG A 23 3.71 -7.74 -13.58
CA ARG A 23 2.94 -6.83 -14.45
C ARG A 23 3.66 -5.52 -14.78
N GLY A 24 4.92 -5.37 -14.37
CA GLY A 24 5.74 -4.21 -14.69
C GLY A 24 5.51 -3.00 -13.79
N VAL A 25 4.86 -3.18 -12.63
CA VAL A 25 4.79 -2.16 -11.59
C VAL A 25 6.07 -2.23 -10.76
N ASP A 26 6.73 -1.10 -10.55
CA ASP A 26 7.91 -1.01 -9.69
C ASP A 26 7.48 -0.97 -8.21
N VAL A 27 7.72 -2.06 -7.48
CA VAL A 27 7.32 -2.18 -6.08
C VAL A 27 8.49 -1.88 -5.15
N ILE A 28 8.31 -0.88 -4.28
CA ILE A 28 9.20 -0.58 -3.17
C ILE A 28 8.51 -1.09 -1.90
N ALA A 29 9.10 -2.06 -1.22
CA ALA A 29 8.43 -2.76 -0.14
C ALA A 29 9.14 -2.64 1.20
N PHE A 30 8.35 -2.57 2.27
CA PHE A 30 8.80 -2.65 3.65
C PHE A 30 7.99 -3.68 4.42
N ASN A 31 8.66 -4.46 5.25
CA ASN A 31 8.06 -5.37 6.21
C ASN A 31 8.82 -5.30 7.53
N ARG A 32 8.12 -5.42 8.65
CA ARG A 32 8.75 -5.38 9.98
C ARG A 32 9.88 -6.40 10.11
N ASN A 33 9.68 -7.63 9.61
CA ASN A 33 10.76 -8.58 9.45
C ASN A 33 11.47 -8.34 8.13
N HIS A 34 12.63 -7.69 8.18
CA HIS A 34 13.39 -7.28 7.00
C HIS A 34 13.85 -8.45 6.14
N SER A 35 14.10 -9.63 6.74
CA SER A 35 14.49 -10.82 5.97
C SER A 35 13.43 -11.26 4.96
N VAL A 36 12.16 -11.02 5.24
CA VAL A 36 11.06 -11.28 4.30
C VAL A 36 11.15 -10.34 3.09
N THR A 37 11.43 -9.07 3.32
CA THR A 37 11.60 -8.08 2.25
C THR A 37 12.78 -8.41 1.35
N GLU A 38 13.93 -8.75 1.94
CA GLU A 38 15.13 -9.16 1.19
C GLU A 38 14.91 -10.44 0.37
N SER A 39 14.21 -11.42 0.96
CA SER A 39 13.89 -12.66 0.25
C SER A 39 13.02 -12.40 -0.98
N LEU A 40 11.98 -11.58 -0.85
CA LEU A 40 11.12 -11.19 -1.96
C LEU A 40 11.85 -10.35 -3.00
N ALA A 41 12.75 -9.46 -2.58
CA ALA A 41 13.57 -8.69 -3.50
C ALA A 41 14.44 -9.59 -4.40
N LYS A 42 15.03 -10.62 -3.82
CA LYS A 42 15.81 -11.62 -4.57
C LYS A 42 14.94 -12.47 -5.49
N GLU A 43 13.73 -12.79 -5.05
CA GLU A 43 12.79 -13.66 -5.78
C GLU A 43 12.15 -12.95 -6.99
N CYS A 44 11.61 -11.75 -6.80
CA CYS A 44 10.80 -11.07 -7.83
C CYS A 44 11.31 -9.69 -8.26
N GLY A 45 12.46 -9.24 -7.73
CA GLY A 45 13.11 -8.02 -8.19
C GLY A 45 12.52 -6.72 -7.63
N LEU A 46 11.69 -6.79 -6.57
CA LEU A 46 11.22 -5.57 -5.91
C LEU A 46 12.36 -4.83 -5.19
N THR A 47 12.17 -3.56 -4.93
CA THR A 47 13.12 -2.76 -4.14
C THR A 47 12.82 -2.90 -2.65
N ALA A 48 13.77 -3.43 -1.88
CA ALA A 48 13.66 -3.53 -0.44
C ALA A 48 13.95 -2.17 0.23
N ALA A 49 13.07 -1.76 1.14
CA ALA A 49 13.28 -0.63 2.04
C ALA A 49 13.52 -1.13 3.47
N THR A 50 14.44 -0.51 4.18
CA THR A 50 14.82 -0.87 5.56
C THR A 50 13.95 -0.17 6.60
N SER A 51 13.23 0.88 6.20
CA SER A 51 12.30 1.63 7.03
C SER A 51 11.18 2.23 6.20
N ILE A 52 10.14 2.73 6.87
CA ILE A 52 9.02 3.44 6.23
C ILE A 52 9.51 4.75 5.60
N GLU A 53 10.42 5.45 6.29
CA GLU A 53 11.04 6.67 5.78
C GLU A 53 11.77 6.39 4.46
N GLN A 54 12.57 5.33 4.42
CA GLN A 54 13.28 4.94 3.20
C GLN A 54 12.33 4.54 2.06
N LEU A 55 11.22 3.87 2.38
CA LEU A 55 10.19 3.56 1.38
C LEU A 55 9.61 4.83 0.76
N VAL A 56 9.26 5.81 1.59
CA VAL A 56 8.72 7.10 1.13
C VAL A 56 9.75 7.89 0.34
N GLU A 57 11.01 7.93 0.80
CA GLU A 57 12.11 8.61 0.13
C GLU A 57 12.39 8.05 -1.28
N LYS A 58 12.37 6.73 -1.41
CA LYS A 58 12.58 6.05 -2.71
C LYS A 58 11.39 6.14 -3.66
N SER A 59 10.19 6.46 -3.14
CA SER A 59 8.98 6.54 -3.94
C SER A 59 8.85 7.89 -4.62
N PRO A 60 8.69 7.95 -5.96
CA PRO A 60 8.50 9.21 -6.68
C PRO A 60 7.12 9.83 -6.35
N ALA A 61 7.08 11.15 -6.20
CA ALA A 61 5.83 11.88 -6.00
C ALA A 61 5.06 12.07 -7.34
N PRO A 62 3.72 12.10 -7.35
CA PRO A 62 2.84 11.77 -6.24
C PRO A 62 2.92 10.27 -5.87
N ARG A 63 3.13 10.01 -4.60
CA ARG A 63 3.34 8.66 -4.09
C ARG A 63 2.04 7.89 -3.95
N ILE A 64 2.10 6.58 -4.14
CA ILE A 64 1.03 5.66 -3.77
C ILE A 64 1.62 4.67 -2.76
N VAL A 65 1.12 4.70 -1.54
CA VAL A 65 1.54 3.81 -0.46
C VAL A 65 0.37 2.92 -0.06
N TRP A 66 0.57 1.61 -0.12
CA TRP A 66 -0.45 0.61 0.16
C TRP A 66 -0.10 -0.19 1.40
N LEU A 67 -1.04 -0.23 2.37
CA LEU A 67 -0.91 -1.00 3.60
C LEU A 67 -1.61 -2.36 3.45
N MET A 68 -0.88 -3.43 3.73
CA MET A 68 -1.40 -4.80 3.88
C MET A 68 -1.08 -5.31 5.29
N LEU A 69 -1.68 -4.67 6.27
CA LEU A 69 -1.46 -4.90 7.70
C LEU A 69 -2.75 -5.37 8.37
N PRO A 70 -2.66 -6.11 9.50
CA PRO A 70 -3.84 -6.41 10.31
C PRO A 70 -4.55 -5.12 10.73
N ALA A 71 -5.88 -5.09 10.59
CA ALA A 71 -6.70 -3.95 11.02
C ALA A 71 -6.53 -3.66 12.52
N GLY A 72 -6.67 -2.40 12.89
CA GLY A 72 -6.61 -1.94 14.28
C GLY A 72 -5.41 -1.04 14.56
N GLU A 73 -4.81 -1.18 15.74
CA GLU A 73 -3.77 -0.29 16.25
C GLU A 73 -2.52 -0.23 15.36
N ILE A 74 -2.12 -1.36 14.75
CA ILE A 74 -0.96 -1.41 13.85
C ILE A 74 -1.17 -0.47 12.66
N VAL A 75 -2.35 -0.47 12.06
CA VAL A 75 -2.69 0.43 10.96
C VAL A 75 -2.69 1.89 11.43
N GLU A 76 -3.24 2.19 12.61
CA GLU A 76 -3.24 3.53 13.18
C GLU A 76 -1.82 4.10 13.35
N GLN A 77 -0.91 3.30 13.89
CA GLN A 77 0.48 3.70 14.09
C GLN A 77 1.19 3.99 12.77
N HIS A 78 0.96 3.16 11.74
CA HIS A 78 1.53 3.37 10.42
C HIS A 78 0.96 4.60 9.72
N ILE A 79 -0.35 4.84 9.83
CA ILE A 79 -1.00 6.04 9.29
C ILE A 79 -0.46 7.29 9.98
N ALA A 80 -0.33 7.29 11.30
CA ALA A 80 0.23 8.42 12.05
C ALA A 80 1.66 8.75 11.60
N GLN A 81 2.51 7.74 11.39
CA GLN A 81 3.87 7.93 10.88
C GLN A 81 3.86 8.43 9.43
N LEU A 82 3.10 7.81 8.55
CA LEU A 82 3.01 8.21 7.14
C LEU A 82 2.46 9.62 6.96
N LYS A 83 1.55 10.06 7.80
CA LYS A 83 1.02 11.43 7.80
C LYS A 83 2.12 12.48 7.95
N THR A 84 3.22 12.16 8.64
CA THR A 84 4.37 13.07 8.80
C THR A 84 5.37 13.00 7.64
N LEU A 85 5.31 11.97 6.82
CA LEU A 85 6.27 11.70 5.75
C LEU A 85 5.72 11.99 4.36
N LEU A 86 4.41 11.79 4.16
CA LEU A 86 3.74 12.01 2.89
C LEU A 86 3.45 13.49 2.66
N ALA A 87 3.28 13.86 1.41
CA ALA A 87 3.00 15.23 0.97
C ALA A 87 1.59 15.36 0.36
N PRO A 88 1.04 16.58 0.26
CA PRO A 88 -0.21 16.81 -0.46
C PRO A 88 -0.16 16.22 -1.87
N GLY A 89 -1.23 15.53 -2.25
CA GLY A 89 -1.33 14.82 -3.54
C GLY A 89 -0.89 13.36 -3.51
N ASP A 90 -0.20 12.92 -2.46
CA ASP A 90 0.10 11.49 -2.24
C ASP A 90 -1.16 10.71 -1.89
N ILE A 91 -1.16 9.41 -2.15
CA ILE A 91 -2.29 8.52 -1.91
C ILE A 91 -1.86 7.45 -0.90
N LEU A 92 -2.63 7.30 0.16
CA LEU A 92 -2.50 6.25 1.15
C LEU A 92 -3.68 5.27 1.03
N VAL A 93 -3.38 4.00 0.76
CA VAL A 93 -4.38 2.95 0.62
C VAL A 93 -4.31 1.99 1.80
N ASP A 94 -5.41 1.80 2.50
CA ASP A 94 -5.56 0.76 3.51
C ASP A 94 -6.22 -0.48 2.90
N GLY A 95 -5.44 -1.53 2.69
CA GLY A 95 -5.89 -2.82 2.19
C GLY A 95 -6.13 -3.87 3.28
N GLY A 96 -6.13 -3.47 4.55
CA GLY A 96 -6.23 -4.37 5.71
C GLY A 96 -7.66 -4.74 6.14
N ASN A 97 -8.69 -4.38 5.37
CA ASN A 97 -10.11 -4.60 5.70
C ASN A 97 -10.50 -3.95 7.04
N SER A 98 -10.15 -2.70 7.23
CA SER A 98 -10.47 -1.92 8.43
C SER A 98 -11.98 -1.69 8.57
N TRP A 99 -12.40 -1.42 9.81
CA TRP A 99 -13.79 -1.04 10.06
C TRP A 99 -14.13 0.29 9.39
N PHE A 100 -15.29 0.37 8.74
CA PHE A 100 -15.66 1.51 7.89
C PHE A 100 -15.69 2.87 8.63
N LYS A 101 -16.04 2.89 9.93
CA LYS A 101 -16.01 4.13 10.72
C LYS A 101 -14.60 4.64 10.97
N ASP A 102 -13.64 3.74 11.12
CA ASP A 102 -12.23 4.12 11.20
C ASP A 102 -11.75 4.68 9.87
N SER A 103 -12.18 4.07 8.77
CA SER A 103 -11.86 4.56 7.42
C SER A 103 -12.39 5.96 7.16
N LEU A 104 -13.62 6.26 7.59
CA LEU A 104 -14.20 7.62 7.46
C LEU A 104 -13.41 8.64 8.28
N ARG A 105 -13.12 8.34 9.55
CA ARG A 105 -12.34 9.22 10.43
C ARG A 105 -10.94 9.49 9.85
N ARG A 106 -10.25 8.46 9.39
CA ARG A 106 -8.91 8.59 8.77
C ARG A 106 -8.95 9.42 7.50
N ALA A 107 -9.98 9.25 6.68
CA ALA A 107 -10.15 10.05 5.47
C ALA A 107 -10.29 11.55 5.79
N GLU A 108 -11.08 11.90 6.81
CA GLU A 108 -11.24 13.28 7.26
C GLU A 108 -9.92 13.86 7.78
N GLU A 109 -9.22 13.13 8.67
CA GLU A 109 -7.94 13.55 9.25
C GLU A 109 -6.85 13.76 8.20
N LEU A 110 -6.79 12.91 7.17
CA LEU A 110 -5.79 13.00 6.11
C LEU A 110 -6.16 14.06 5.07
N HIS A 111 -7.46 14.27 4.81
CA HIS A 111 -7.92 15.30 3.89
C HIS A 111 -7.40 16.70 4.27
N GLU A 112 -7.35 17.02 5.56
CA GLU A 112 -6.79 18.29 6.06
C GLU A 112 -5.31 18.50 5.69
N THR A 113 -4.57 17.42 5.46
CA THR A 113 -3.16 17.45 5.06
C THR A 113 -2.96 17.41 3.54
N GLY A 114 -4.02 17.27 2.77
CA GLY A 114 -3.98 17.09 1.32
C GLY A 114 -3.58 15.68 0.84
N ILE A 115 -3.46 14.72 1.76
CA ILE A 115 -3.20 13.31 1.44
C ILE A 115 -4.54 12.63 1.16
N HIS A 116 -4.63 11.93 0.03
CA HIS A 116 -5.81 11.16 -0.31
C HIS A 116 -5.80 9.80 0.41
N TYR A 117 -6.89 9.49 1.09
CA TYR A 117 -7.08 8.18 1.73
C TYR A 117 -8.04 7.32 0.94
N VAL A 118 -7.66 6.06 0.72
CA VAL A 118 -8.49 5.05 0.05
C VAL A 118 -8.61 3.83 0.93
N ASP A 119 -9.84 3.41 1.18
CA ASP A 119 -10.15 2.14 1.83
C ASP A 119 -10.35 1.08 0.74
N ALA A 120 -9.56 0.01 0.78
CA ALA A 120 -9.59 -1.04 -0.23
C ALA A 120 -9.84 -2.40 0.41
N GLY A 121 -10.95 -3.02 0.08
CA GLY A 121 -11.21 -4.43 0.35
C GLY A 121 -10.50 -5.29 -0.70
N VAL A 122 -9.59 -6.14 -0.25
CA VAL A 122 -8.82 -7.04 -1.13
C VAL A 122 -9.26 -8.47 -0.88
N SER A 123 -9.72 -9.15 -1.92
CA SER A 123 -10.07 -10.57 -1.88
C SER A 123 -9.41 -11.34 -3.02
N GLY A 124 -9.23 -12.65 -2.86
CA GLY A 124 -8.59 -13.53 -3.83
C GLY A 124 -7.84 -14.68 -3.17
N GLY A 125 -7.55 -14.56 -1.89
CA GLY A 125 -6.92 -15.61 -1.08
C GLY A 125 -5.66 -16.18 -1.73
N VAL A 126 -5.51 -17.50 -1.66
CA VAL A 126 -4.37 -18.22 -2.23
C VAL A 126 -4.34 -18.21 -3.76
N TRP A 127 -5.47 -17.98 -4.40
CA TRP A 127 -5.59 -17.92 -5.86
C TRP A 127 -5.28 -16.57 -6.46
N GLY A 128 -5.18 -15.53 -5.63
CA GLY A 128 -4.95 -14.15 -6.06
C GLY A 128 -3.66 -13.97 -6.87
N LEU A 129 -2.60 -14.68 -6.54
CA LEU A 129 -1.34 -14.62 -7.28
C LEU A 129 -1.53 -15.06 -8.75
N ALA A 130 -2.23 -16.16 -8.98
CA ALA A 130 -2.44 -16.72 -10.32
C ALA A 130 -3.55 -15.98 -11.09
N ASN A 131 -4.70 -15.77 -10.45
CA ASN A 131 -5.93 -15.30 -11.10
C ASN A 131 -6.17 -13.81 -10.96
N GLY A 132 -5.47 -13.13 -10.05
CA GLY A 132 -5.68 -11.73 -9.69
C GLY A 132 -6.53 -11.57 -8.43
N TYR A 133 -6.50 -10.35 -7.91
CA TYR A 133 -7.26 -9.96 -6.74
C TYR A 133 -8.50 -9.17 -7.16
N CYS A 134 -9.60 -9.38 -6.46
CA CYS A 134 -10.74 -8.48 -6.54
C CYS A 134 -10.54 -7.37 -5.51
N ILE A 135 -10.58 -6.11 -5.97
CA ILE A 135 -10.38 -4.94 -5.12
C ILE A 135 -11.63 -4.07 -5.19
N MET A 136 -12.21 -3.82 -4.02
CA MET A 136 -13.29 -2.85 -3.84
C MET A 136 -12.71 -1.64 -3.13
N ALA A 137 -12.59 -0.51 -3.83
CA ALA A 137 -11.97 0.69 -3.32
C ALA A 137 -12.99 1.81 -3.11
N GLY A 138 -12.92 2.46 -1.96
CA GLY A 138 -13.69 3.66 -1.60
C GLY A 138 -12.77 4.82 -1.27
N GLY A 139 -13.03 5.98 -1.83
CA GLY A 139 -12.23 7.19 -1.65
C GLY A 139 -12.57 8.26 -2.67
N GLU A 140 -11.77 9.31 -2.74
CA GLU A 140 -11.92 10.36 -3.75
C GLU A 140 -11.73 9.81 -5.16
N LYS A 141 -12.58 10.25 -6.09
CA LYS A 141 -12.58 9.77 -7.47
C LYS A 141 -11.20 9.88 -8.14
N THR A 142 -10.53 11.01 -7.97
CA THR A 142 -9.22 11.26 -8.55
C THR A 142 -8.13 10.30 -8.03
N ALA A 143 -8.21 9.91 -6.76
CA ALA A 143 -7.32 8.90 -6.17
C ALA A 143 -7.62 7.51 -6.73
N ILE A 144 -8.89 7.13 -6.82
CA ILE A 144 -9.33 5.85 -7.39
C ILE A 144 -8.89 5.71 -8.85
N GLU A 145 -9.03 6.77 -9.65
CA GLU A 145 -8.60 6.75 -11.06
C GLU A 145 -7.09 6.49 -11.22
N LYS A 146 -6.27 7.02 -10.31
CA LYS A 146 -4.82 6.72 -10.30
C LYS A 146 -4.52 5.27 -9.92
N LEU A 147 -5.32 4.67 -9.05
CA LEU A 147 -5.16 3.27 -8.66
C LEU A 147 -5.51 2.29 -9.81
N HIS A 148 -6.39 2.66 -10.73
CA HIS A 148 -6.68 1.86 -11.92
C HIS A 148 -5.46 1.55 -12.79
N LEU A 149 -4.38 2.32 -12.66
CA LEU A 149 -3.14 2.05 -13.37
C LEU A 149 -2.32 0.91 -12.75
N LEU A 150 -2.69 0.49 -11.55
CA LEU A 150 -1.98 -0.54 -10.78
C LEU A 150 -2.68 -1.91 -10.80
N VAL A 151 -3.98 -1.95 -11.04
CA VAL A 151 -4.85 -3.13 -10.83
C VAL A 151 -5.55 -3.57 -12.11
#